data_deaf4e90b5403e0e628053b4c949c7bb
#
_entry.id   deaf4e90b5403e0e628053b4c949c7bb
#
_cell.length_a   1.000
_cell.length_b   1.000
_cell.length_c   1.000
_cell.angle_alpha   90.00
_cell.angle_beta   90.00
_cell.angle_gamma   90.00
#
_symmetry.space_group_name_H-M   'P 1'
#
loop_
_entity.id
_entity.type
_entity.pdbx_description
1 polymer ?
#
loop_
_entity_poly.entity_id
_entity_poly.type
_entity_poly.pdbx_seq_one_letter_code
_entity_poly.pdbx_strand_id
1 'polypeptide(L)'
;WSSNFKLYDTPGANAAASPFRSDVSGDAEKLTYWTPKMGGFQVGASYTWDAGEIVSSYAAQEVDNTAGQQSNIWELGATYSGNTGKDGVSYNISGAYIKGQNEAKTAATDDQKVWALGADVTVAGWTIAGGYGKNNQGTSAASTDLTDWNLGVKSSMGPWSYGISYSHFEAEAGSGAGNDERDHWLAAASYAFGPGISLSAGIENVKIEDNLNAVANENDATSIMLGTALFF
;
A
#
# COMPACT_ATOMS: atom_id res chain seq x y z
N TRP A 1 -7.65 8.77 -2.63
CA TRP A 1 -8.71 7.86 -2.17
C TRP A 1 -8.18 7.18 -0.93
N SER A 2 -8.45 7.79 0.18
CA SER A 2 -8.01 7.24 1.44
C SER A 2 -8.96 6.13 1.86
N SER A 3 -8.38 5.09 2.28
CA SER A 3 -8.79 3.93 3.04
C SER A 3 -9.78 4.17 4.21
N ASN A 4 -10.61 5.19 4.20
CA ASN A 4 -11.56 5.45 5.27
C ASN A 4 -12.82 4.57 5.22
N PHE A 5 -12.94 3.73 4.21
CA PHE A 5 -13.95 2.68 4.17
C PHE A 5 -13.31 1.32 4.44
N LYS A 6 -12.96 1.06 5.68
CA LYS A 6 -12.76 -0.31 6.17
C LYS A 6 -14.13 -0.94 6.37
N LEU A 7 -14.72 -1.46 5.33
CA LEU A 7 -16.01 -2.16 5.44
C LEU A 7 -15.86 -3.63 5.77
N TYR A 8 -14.67 -4.19 5.69
CA TYR A 8 -14.42 -5.57 6.08
C TYR A 8 -13.08 -5.68 6.81
N ASP A 9 -13.19 -6.02 8.08
CA ASP A 9 -12.16 -6.78 8.76
C ASP A 9 -12.29 -8.19 8.20
N THR A 10 -11.46 -8.58 7.25
CA THR A 10 -11.40 -9.95 6.79
C THR A 10 -10.96 -10.81 7.96
N PRO A 11 -11.80 -11.73 8.46
CA PRO A 11 -11.40 -12.60 9.54
C PRO A 11 -10.29 -13.52 9.04
N GLY A 12 -9.19 -13.43 9.67
CA GLY A 12 -8.08 -14.33 9.50
C GLY A 12 -7.23 -14.05 8.27
N ALA A 13 -5.99 -13.91 8.52
CA ALA A 13 -4.86 -13.96 7.64
C ALA A 13 -4.88 -12.95 6.47
N ASN A 14 -3.96 -12.08 6.55
CA ASN A 14 -3.40 -11.35 5.43
C ASN A 14 -4.18 -10.10 4.96
N ALA A 15 -4.58 -9.25 5.92
CA ALA A 15 -4.32 -7.85 5.70
C ALA A 15 -2.78 -7.64 5.67
N ALA A 16 -2.06 -8.62 5.14
CA ALA A 16 -0.65 -8.58 4.91
C ALA A 16 -0.37 -7.28 4.15
N ALA A 17 0.51 -6.51 4.69
CA ALA A 17 0.81 -5.18 4.24
C ALA A 17 1.08 -5.21 2.74
N SER A 18 0.12 -4.70 1.96
CA SER A 18 0.38 -4.40 0.55
C SER A 18 1.74 -3.71 0.45
N PRO A 19 2.61 -4.06 -0.50
CA PRO A 19 3.90 -3.40 -0.70
C PRO A 19 3.81 -1.87 -0.77
N PHE A 20 2.67 -1.32 -1.19
CA PHE A 20 2.41 0.12 -1.18
C PHE A 20 2.15 0.70 0.21
N ARG A 21 1.96 -0.15 1.22
CA ARG A 21 1.66 0.20 2.61
C ARG A 21 2.64 -0.44 3.58
N SER A 22 3.72 -1.03 3.09
CA SER A 22 4.74 -1.60 3.96
C SER A 22 5.35 -0.52 4.83
N ASP A 23 5.20 -0.69 6.11
CA ASP A 23 5.81 0.14 7.14
C ASP A 23 6.72 -0.76 7.99
N VAL A 24 7.91 -1.03 7.43
CA VAL A 24 8.89 -1.92 8.06
C VAL A 24 9.46 -1.29 9.32
N SER A 25 9.56 0.02 9.35
CA SER A 25 10.10 0.77 10.49
C SER A 25 9.05 1.13 11.55
N GLY A 26 7.75 1.00 11.25
CA GLY A 26 6.67 1.34 12.16
C GLY A 26 6.80 2.76 12.74
N ASP A 27 6.44 2.88 14.00
CA ASP A 27 6.55 4.11 14.79
C ASP A 27 7.93 4.29 15.47
N ALA A 28 8.93 3.48 15.08
CA ALA A 28 10.27 3.55 15.64
C ALA A 28 10.97 4.88 15.34
N GLU A 29 11.91 5.24 16.19
CA GLU A 29 12.71 6.44 16.03
C GLU A 29 13.55 6.37 14.76
N LYS A 30 13.44 7.39 13.91
CA LYS A 30 14.10 7.42 12.61
C LYS A 30 14.64 8.81 12.24
N LEU A 31 15.72 8.81 11.50
CA LEU A 31 16.24 10.02 10.87
C LEU A 31 15.80 10.05 9.42
N THR A 32 15.06 11.09 9.02
CA THR A 32 14.56 11.26 7.65
C THR A 32 15.07 12.56 7.05
N TYR A 33 15.50 12.48 5.80
CA TYR A 33 15.89 13.64 5.01
C TYR A 33 15.20 13.62 3.64
N TRP A 34 14.70 14.78 3.23
CA TRP A 34 14.15 15.02 1.91
C TRP A 34 14.91 16.14 1.21
N THR A 35 15.29 15.92 -0.05
CA THR A 35 15.87 17.00 -0.86
C THR A 35 14.81 18.06 -1.15
N PRO A 36 15.20 19.31 -1.40
CA PRO A 36 14.33 20.24 -2.10
C PRO A 36 13.87 19.65 -3.44
N LYS A 37 12.69 20.03 -3.88
CA LYS A 37 12.20 19.64 -5.21
C LYS A 37 12.95 20.45 -6.28
N MET A 38 13.63 19.78 -7.19
CA MET A 38 14.47 20.36 -8.23
C MET A 38 14.02 19.86 -9.61
N GLY A 39 13.51 20.74 -10.45
CA GLY A 39 13.08 20.37 -11.81
C GLY A 39 11.99 19.28 -11.84
N GLY A 40 11.15 19.21 -10.81
CA GLY A 40 10.15 18.16 -10.67
C GLY A 40 10.61 16.92 -9.93
N PHE A 41 11.90 16.78 -9.67
CA PHE A 41 12.50 15.62 -9.00
C PHE A 41 12.69 15.88 -7.50
N GLN A 42 12.41 14.89 -6.67
CA GLN A 42 12.66 14.89 -5.24
C GLN A 42 13.05 13.48 -4.78
N VAL A 43 14.00 13.39 -3.87
CA VAL A 43 14.47 12.15 -3.24
C VAL A 43 14.35 12.27 -1.74
N GLY A 44 13.98 11.18 -1.09
CA GLY A 44 13.98 11.03 0.37
C GLY A 44 14.77 9.80 0.78
N ALA A 45 15.38 9.88 1.95
CA ALA A 45 15.99 8.75 2.61
C ALA A 45 15.65 8.77 4.10
N SER A 46 15.43 7.60 4.67
CA SER A 46 15.22 7.40 6.10
C SER A 46 16.10 6.27 6.60
N TYR A 47 16.55 6.40 7.83
CA TYR A 47 17.27 5.36 8.55
C TYR A 47 16.65 5.16 9.92
N THR A 48 16.33 3.93 10.24
CA THR A 48 15.82 3.48 11.53
C THR A 48 16.79 2.45 12.08
N TRP A 49 17.23 2.66 13.33
CA TRP A 49 18.19 1.76 13.98
C TRP A 49 17.56 0.41 14.28
N ASP A 50 16.37 0.46 14.86
CA ASP A 50 15.64 -0.71 15.33
C ASP A 50 14.13 -0.45 15.28
N ALA A 51 13.37 -1.39 14.76
CA ALA A 51 11.90 -1.33 14.72
C ALA A 51 11.26 -2.00 15.95
N GLY A 52 12.04 -2.76 16.71
CA GLY A 52 11.60 -3.50 17.89
C GLY A 52 11.58 -2.69 19.18
N GLU A 53 12.21 -1.52 19.24
CA GLU A 53 12.39 -0.73 20.46
C GLU A 53 11.12 -0.16 21.10
N ILE A 54 9.95 -0.43 20.57
CA ILE A 54 8.68 -0.02 21.17
C ILE A 54 8.38 -0.95 22.35
N VAL A 55 9.09 -0.78 23.43
CA VAL A 55 8.83 -1.55 24.67
C VAL A 55 7.68 -0.92 25.42
N SER A 56 6.57 -1.62 25.52
CA SER A 56 5.42 -1.22 26.33
C SER A 56 5.66 -1.34 27.85
N SER A 57 6.85 -1.72 28.29
CA SER A 57 7.20 -1.81 29.71
C SER A 57 8.62 -1.34 29.98
N TYR A 58 8.76 -0.38 30.85
CA TYR A 58 9.98 0.29 31.30
C TYR A 58 11.07 -0.61 31.92
N ALA A 59 10.99 -1.93 31.82
CA ALA A 59 11.83 -2.85 32.55
C ALA A 59 12.63 -3.86 31.72
N ALA A 60 12.48 -3.90 30.42
CA ALA A 60 13.22 -4.83 29.59
C ALA A 60 14.04 -4.06 28.56
N GLN A 61 15.36 -4.14 28.63
CA GLN A 61 16.19 -3.91 27.47
C GLN A 61 15.79 -4.97 26.44
N GLU A 62 15.35 -4.54 25.28
CA GLU A 62 15.11 -5.43 24.19
C GLU A 62 16.43 -6.07 23.76
N VAL A 63 16.40 -7.37 23.55
CA VAL A 63 17.60 -8.08 23.11
C VAL A 63 17.58 -8.01 21.58
N ASP A 64 18.58 -7.39 21.02
CA ASP A 64 18.85 -7.24 19.58
C ASP A 64 19.13 -8.64 18.94
N ASN A 65 18.17 -9.54 19.03
CA ASN A 65 18.22 -10.91 18.50
C ASN A 65 16.82 -11.55 18.39
N THR A 66 15.82 -10.80 18.04
CA THR A 66 14.45 -11.28 17.95
C THR A 66 14.10 -11.68 16.51
N ALA A 67 13.70 -12.94 16.33
CA ALA A 67 13.31 -13.44 15.02
C ALA A 67 12.05 -12.71 14.49
N GLY A 68 12.13 -12.16 13.28
CA GLY A 68 11.04 -11.42 12.65
C GLY A 68 11.04 -9.93 12.94
N GLN A 69 11.85 -9.45 13.87
CA GLN A 69 12.10 -8.02 14.04
C GLN A 69 13.19 -7.53 13.10
N GLN A 70 13.07 -6.27 12.68
CA GLN A 70 13.96 -5.64 11.72
C GLN A 70 14.74 -4.52 12.37
N SER A 71 16.04 -4.53 12.18
CA SER A 71 16.97 -3.46 12.56
C SER A 71 17.68 -2.90 11.34
N ASN A 72 18.44 -1.81 11.51
CA ASN A 72 19.20 -1.17 10.43
C ASN A 72 18.38 -0.97 9.14
N ILE A 73 17.20 -0.38 9.28
CA ILE A 73 16.25 -0.21 8.19
C ILE A 73 16.60 1.03 7.40
N TRP A 74 16.81 0.86 6.10
CA TRP A 74 16.97 1.91 5.11
C TRP A 74 15.73 2.02 4.25
N GLU A 75 15.19 3.21 4.14
CA GLU A 75 14.08 3.54 3.27
C GLU A 75 14.51 4.62 2.29
N LEU A 76 14.32 4.37 1.01
CA LEU A 76 14.65 5.29 -0.07
C LEU A 76 13.39 5.54 -0.89
N GLY A 77 13.12 6.81 -1.21
CA GLY A 77 12.01 7.20 -2.06
C GLY A 77 12.43 8.24 -3.07
N ALA A 78 11.87 8.16 -4.26
CA ALA A 78 12.07 9.16 -5.30
C ALA A 78 10.75 9.46 -6.00
N THR A 79 10.53 10.71 -6.37
CA THR A 79 9.40 11.12 -7.19
C THR A 79 9.84 12.10 -8.26
N TYR A 80 9.24 11.98 -9.43
CA TYR A 80 9.39 12.92 -10.52
C TYR A 80 8.01 13.36 -11.01
N SER A 81 7.74 14.64 -10.99
CA SER A 81 6.45 15.19 -11.40
C SER A 81 6.64 16.40 -12.29
N GLY A 82 5.76 16.53 -13.26
CA GLY A 82 5.78 17.63 -14.21
C GLY A 82 4.45 17.89 -14.87
N ASN A 83 4.42 18.92 -15.71
CA ASN A 83 3.33 19.20 -16.59
C ASN A 83 3.85 19.67 -17.95
N THR A 84 3.07 19.47 -18.99
CA THR A 84 3.44 19.85 -20.37
C THR A 84 3.07 21.30 -20.71
N GLY A 85 2.57 22.06 -19.74
CA GLY A 85 2.28 23.50 -19.86
C GLY A 85 1.08 23.85 -20.74
N LYS A 86 1.11 23.55 -22.03
CA LYS A 86 0.07 23.98 -22.97
C LYS A 86 -1.19 23.10 -23.01
N ASP A 87 -1.04 21.80 -22.75
CA ASP A 87 -2.13 20.83 -22.94
C ASP A 87 -2.75 20.36 -21.63
N GLY A 88 -2.33 20.95 -20.51
CA GLY A 88 -2.84 20.60 -19.18
C GLY A 88 -2.55 19.15 -18.78
N VAL A 89 -1.59 18.49 -19.41
CA VAL A 89 -1.14 17.15 -19.03
C VAL A 89 -0.18 17.28 -17.87
N SER A 90 -0.53 16.67 -16.73
CA SER A 90 0.38 16.50 -15.61
C SER A 90 0.66 15.03 -15.38
N TYR A 91 1.84 14.73 -14.86
CA TYR A 91 2.24 13.37 -14.57
C TYR A 91 3.09 13.32 -13.30
N ASN A 92 3.05 12.18 -12.66
CA ASN A 92 3.89 11.86 -11.53
C ASN A 92 4.35 10.40 -11.66
N ILE A 93 5.65 10.16 -11.38
CA ILE A 93 6.24 8.83 -11.31
C ILE A 93 6.95 8.76 -9.96
N SER A 94 6.73 7.70 -9.22
CA SER A 94 7.34 7.49 -7.91
C SER A 94 7.85 6.07 -7.76
N GLY A 95 8.89 5.93 -6.94
CA GLY A 95 9.42 4.64 -6.55
C GLY A 95 9.91 4.68 -5.11
N ALA A 96 9.82 3.55 -4.44
CA ALA A 96 10.34 3.37 -3.09
C ALA A 96 11.06 2.03 -2.97
N TYR A 97 12.07 1.98 -2.11
CA TYR A 97 12.79 0.78 -1.73
C TYR A 97 13.07 0.81 -0.24
N ILE A 98 12.75 -0.29 0.43
CA ILE A 98 13.00 -0.50 1.86
C ILE A 98 13.85 -1.75 2.01
N LYS A 99 14.84 -1.69 2.89
CA LYS A 99 15.64 -2.83 3.30
C LYS A 99 15.79 -2.79 4.82
N GLY A 100 15.29 -3.82 5.51
CA GLY A 100 15.52 -4.07 6.92
C GLY A 100 16.37 -5.32 7.12
N GLN A 101 17.27 -5.31 8.09
CA GLN A 101 18.02 -6.49 8.50
C GLN A 101 17.22 -7.25 9.54
N ASN A 102 17.02 -8.54 9.34
CA ASN A 102 16.43 -9.38 10.38
C ASN A 102 17.46 -9.59 11.50
N GLU A 103 17.07 -9.31 12.73
CA GLU A 103 17.95 -9.37 13.90
C GLU A 103 18.44 -10.79 14.17
N ALA A 104 17.54 -11.77 14.14
CA ALA A 104 17.90 -13.17 14.30
C ALA A 104 17.99 -13.87 12.95
N LYS A 105 19.21 -14.07 12.46
CA LYS A 105 19.45 -14.85 11.23
C LYS A 105 19.34 -16.33 11.53
N THR A 106 18.23 -16.93 11.12
CA THR A 106 17.97 -18.37 11.16
C THR A 106 17.91 -18.91 9.73
N ALA A 107 17.79 -20.23 9.57
CA ALA A 107 17.55 -20.83 8.25
C ALA A 107 16.20 -20.40 7.63
N ALA A 108 15.28 -19.86 8.43
CA ALA A 108 13.95 -19.45 8.02
C ALA A 108 13.79 -17.92 7.84
N THR A 109 14.81 -17.12 8.17
CA THR A 109 14.75 -15.66 8.10
C THR A 109 15.75 -15.08 7.10
N ASP A 110 15.38 -14.02 6.40
CA ASP A 110 16.24 -13.21 5.53
C ASP A 110 16.02 -11.72 5.82
N ASP A 111 16.84 -10.87 5.26
CA ASP A 111 16.63 -9.42 5.27
C ASP A 111 15.34 -9.08 4.52
N GLN A 112 14.50 -8.25 5.13
CA GLN A 112 13.29 -7.79 4.45
C GLN A 112 13.63 -6.78 3.36
N LYS A 113 13.02 -6.97 2.19
CA LYS A 113 13.16 -6.10 1.03
C LYS A 113 11.78 -5.80 0.48
N VAL A 114 11.48 -4.51 0.38
CA VAL A 114 10.23 -4.04 -0.22
C VAL A 114 10.57 -3.04 -1.31
N TRP A 115 9.89 -3.11 -2.43
CA TRP A 115 9.97 -2.07 -3.43
C TRP A 115 8.60 -1.85 -4.07
N ALA A 116 8.36 -0.62 -4.48
CA ALA A 116 7.14 -0.25 -5.17
C ALA A 116 7.43 0.83 -6.22
N LEU A 117 6.69 0.77 -7.31
CA LEU A 117 6.69 1.77 -8.38
C LEU A 117 5.25 2.20 -8.63
N GLY A 118 5.04 3.49 -8.87
CA GLY A 118 3.74 4.04 -9.21
C GLY A 118 3.85 5.18 -10.21
N ALA A 119 2.81 5.34 -11.01
CA ALA A 119 2.71 6.46 -11.94
C ALA A 119 1.25 6.91 -12.07
N ASP A 120 1.09 8.20 -12.32
CA ASP A 120 -0.18 8.78 -12.73
C ASP A 120 0.00 9.80 -13.85
N VAL A 121 -1.03 9.91 -14.66
CA VAL A 121 -1.15 10.93 -15.71
C VAL A 121 -2.54 11.54 -15.63
N THR A 122 -2.58 12.87 -15.61
CA THR A 122 -3.83 13.63 -15.68
C THR A 122 -3.88 14.42 -16.99
N VAL A 123 -4.95 14.24 -17.72
CA VAL A 123 -5.23 14.94 -18.99
C VAL A 123 -6.72 15.22 -19.11
N ALA A 124 -7.07 16.44 -19.49
CA ALA A 124 -8.46 16.87 -19.71
C ALA A 124 -9.40 16.54 -18.54
N GLY A 125 -8.91 16.65 -17.30
CA GLY A 125 -9.68 16.34 -16.09
C GLY A 125 -9.78 14.85 -15.73
N TRP A 126 -9.20 13.96 -16.53
CA TRP A 126 -9.08 12.53 -16.24
C TRP A 126 -7.71 12.21 -15.69
N THR A 127 -7.68 11.43 -14.60
CA THR A 127 -6.43 10.86 -14.08
C THR A 127 -6.47 9.35 -14.22
N ILE A 128 -5.44 8.80 -14.86
CA ILE A 128 -5.16 7.36 -14.88
C ILE A 128 -3.95 7.14 -13.98
N ALA A 129 -4.03 6.18 -13.09
CA ALA A 129 -2.97 5.87 -12.14
C ALA A 129 -2.82 4.36 -11.98
N GLY A 130 -1.59 3.92 -11.75
CA GLY A 130 -1.31 2.53 -11.46
C GLY A 130 -0.02 2.37 -10.70
N GLY A 131 0.15 1.20 -10.10
CA GLY A 131 1.34 0.86 -9.34
C GLY A 131 1.57 -0.65 -9.28
N TYR A 132 2.81 -1.00 -8.97
CA TYR A 132 3.25 -2.37 -8.74
C TYR A 132 4.26 -2.40 -7.61
N GLY A 133 4.18 -3.40 -6.72
CA GLY A 133 5.10 -3.54 -5.61
C GLY A 133 5.31 -5.00 -5.20
N LYS A 134 6.43 -5.25 -4.52
CA LYS A 134 6.81 -6.57 -4.02
C LYS A 134 7.47 -6.47 -2.65
N ASN A 135 7.20 -7.45 -1.76
CA ASN A 135 7.77 -7.58 -0.43
C ASN A 135 8.12 -9.06 -0.18
N ASN A 136 9.38 -9.36 0.15
CA ASN A 136 9.81 -10.71 0.49
C ASN A 136 9.52 -11.13 1.93
N GLN A 137 8.82 -10.29 2.71
CA GLN A 137 8.43 -10.53 4.10
C GLN A 137 9.58 -10.84 5.08
N GLY A 138 10.85 -10.73 4.67
CA GLY A 138 11.99 -11.06 5.53
C GLY A 138 12.11 -12.56 5.84
N THR A 139 11.60 -13.41 4.96
CA THR A 139 11.70 -14.86 5.09
C THR A 139 12.68 -15.44 4.08
N SER A 140 13.38 -16.52 4.45
CA SER A 140 14.28 -17.26 3.55
C SER A 140 13.60 -18.43 2.88
N ALA A 141 12.35 -18.72 3.24
CA ALA A 141 11.57 -19.73 2.55
C ALA A 141 11.35 -19.32 1.10
N ALA A 142 11.60 -20.21 0.18
CA ALA A 142 11.23 -19.99 -1.21
C ALA A 142 9.71 -19.81 -1.29
N SER A 143 9.26 -18.83 -2.07
CA SER A 143 7.84 -18.59 -2.32
C SER A 143 7.06 -18.10 -1.09
N THR A 144 7.43 -16.95 -0.55
CA THR A 144 6.65 -16.23 0.47
C THR A 144 6.51 -14.75 0.11
N ASP A 145 6.78 -14.40 -1.12
CA ASP A 145 6.72 -13.02 -1.58
C ASP A 145 5.27 -12.53 -1.65
N LEU A 146 5.09 -11.26 -1.32
CA LEU A 146 3.84 -10.54 -1.56
C LEU A 146 3.99 -9.67 -2.80
N THR A 147 3.04 -9.75 -3.69
CA THR A 147 2.96 -8.91 -4.88
C THR A 147 1.63 -8.16 -4.90
N ASP A 148 1.65 -6.89 -5.24
CA ASP A 148 0.45 -6.07 -5.37
C ASP A 148 0.56 -5.21 -6.63
N TRP A 149 -0.50 -5.13 -7.41
CA TRP A 149 -0.62 -4.16 -8.48
C TRP A 149 -2.02 -3.57 -8.53
N ASN A 150 -2.11 -2.34 -8.98
CA ASN A 150 -3.39 -1.65 -9.10
C ASN A 150 -3.42 -0.77 -10.33
N LEU A 151 -4.63 -0.53 -10.81
CA LEU A 151 -4.93 0.40 -11.89
C LEU A 151 -6.24 1.10 -11.58
N GLY A 152 -6.30 2.40 -11.83
CA GLY A 152 -7.51 3.18 -11.62
C GLY A 152 -7.62 4.36 -12.56
N VAL A 153 -8.84 4.79 -12.76
CA VAL A 153 -9.17 6.00 -13.48
C VAL A 153 -10.18 6.81 -12.70
N LYS A 154 -9.96 8.12 -12.61
CA LYS A 154 -10.89 9.05 -11.97
C LYS A 154 -11.01 10.35 -12.76
N SER A 155 -12.13 11.03 -12.56
CA SER A 155 -12.34 12.38 -13.07
C SER A 155 -13.21 13.20 -12.15
N SER A 156 -13.11 14.52 -12.24
CA SER A 156 -13.99 15.48 -11.58
C SER A 156 -14.49 16.50 -12.58
N MET A 157 -15.81 16.61 -12.68
CA MET A 157 -16.49 17.53 -13.61
C MET A 157 -17.58 18.29 -12.86
N GLY A 158 -17.35 19.59 -12.65
CA GLY A 158 -18.25 20.42 -11.84
C GLY A 158 -18.38 19.88 -10.42
N PRO A 159 -19.60 19.63 -9.92
CA PRO A 159 -19.80 19.08 -8.58
C PRO A 159 -19.60 17.55 -8.50
N TRP A 160 -19.39 16.88 -9.61
CA TRP A 160 -19.24 15.42 -9.68
C TRP A 160 -17.77 15.01 -9.60
N SER A 161 -17.49 13.95 -8.83
CA SER A 161 -16.26 13.18 -8.88
C SER A 161 -16.62 11.71 -8.99
N TYR A 162 -15.94 10.97 -9.87
CA TYR A 162 -16.19 9.55 -10.08
C TYR A 162 -14.91 8.83 -10.50
N GLY A 163 -14.90 7.55 -10.26
CA GLY A 163 -13.77 6.71 -10.61
C GLY A 163 -14.06 5.23 -10.47
N ILE A 164 -13.18 4.46 -11.09
CA ILE A 164 -13.12 3.01 -10.98
C ILE A 164 -11.68 2.61 -10.75
N SER A 165 -11.47 1.61 -9.91
CA SER A 165 -10.16 1.02 -9.68
C SER A 165 -10.26 -0.50 -9.56
N TYR A 166 -9.16 -1.13 -9.89
CA TYR A 166 -8.91 -2.53 -9.67
C TYR A 166 -7.58 -2.70 -8.97
N SER A 167 -7.51 -3.62 -8.00
CA SER A 167 -6.26 -4.08 -7.40
C SER A 167 -6.24 -5.59 -7.31
N HIS A 168 -5.06 -6.14 -7.52
CA HIS A 168 -4.76 -7.55 -7.39
C HIS A 168 -3.61 -7.72 -6.42
N PHE A 169 -3.80 -8.56 -5.42
CA PHE A 169 -2.82 -8.91 -4.42
C PHE A 169 -2.59 -10.41 -4.45
N GLU A 170 -1.34 -10.80 -4.42
CA GLU A 170 -0.90 -12.18 -4.43
C GLU A 170 0.08 -12.41 -3.27
N ALA A 171 -0.17 -13.44 -2.48
CA ALA A 171 0.73 -13.92 -1.45
C ALA A 171 1.17 -15.34 -1.80
N GLU A 172 2.46 -15.53 -2.05
CA GLU A 172 3.01 -16.85 -2.28
C GLU A 172 2.94 -17.66 -0.98
N ALA A 173 2.30 -18.82 -1.01
CA ALA A 173 2.29 -19.73 0.12
C ALA A 173 3.49 -20.66 0.05
N GLY A 174 4.42 -20.49 0.97
CA GLY A 174 5.60 -21.37 1.07
C GLY A 174 5.22 -22.83 1.06
N SER A 175 5.96 -23.66 0.34
CA SER A 175 5.77 -25.12 0.21
C SER A 175 5.11 -25.65 -1.08
N GLY A 176 4.96 -24.82 -2.11
CA GLY A 176 4.52 -25.31 -3.44
C GLY A 176 3.02 -25.59 -3.55
N ALA A 177 2.24 -24.99 -2.66
CA ALA A 177 0.80 -25.19 -2.61
C ALA A 177 0.02 -24.16 -3.48
N GLY A 178 0.66 -23.18 -4.11
CA GLY A 178 0.03 -22.14 -4.94
C GLY A 178 0.06 -20.77 -4.25
N ASN A 179 -0.77 -19.84 -4.67
CA ASN A 179 -0.78 -18.46 -4.16
C ASN A 179 -2.16 -18.11 -3.61
N ASP A 180 -2.18 -17.39 -2.49
CA ASP A 180 -3.41 -16.76 -2.03
C ASP A 180 -3.62 -15.47 -2.82
N GLU A 181 -4.79 -15.28 -3.39
CA GLU A 181 -5.08 -14.15 -4.26
C GLU A 181 -6.25 -13.31 -3.74
N ARG A 182 -6.17 -12.01 -3.96
CA ARG A 182 -7.29 -11.11 -3.69
C ARG A 182 -7.46 -10.12 -4.83
N ASP A 183 -8.61 -10.19 -5.46
CA ASP A 183 -9.08 -9.23 -6.45
C ASP A 183 -10.05 -8.25 -5.81
N HIS A 184 -9.89 -6.98 -6.12
CA HIS A 184 -10.73 -5.93 -5.59
C HIS A 184 -11.10 -4.92 -6.67
N TRP A 185 -12.39 -4.79 -6.95
CA TRP A 185 -12.97 -3.79 -7.81
C TRP A 185 -13.74 -2.76 -6.99
N LEU A 186 -13.54 -1.50 -7.29
CA LEU A 186 -14.29 -0.40 -6.70
C LEU A 186 -14.71 0.59 -7.79
N ALA A 187 -16.00 0.89 -7.87
CA ALA A 187 -16.51 2.02 -8.65
C ALA A 187 -17.29 2.93 -7.71
N ALA A 188 -17.01 4.22 -7.76
CA ALA A 188 -17.65 5.20 -6.88
C ALA A 188 -17.86 6.54 -7.57
N ALA A 189 -18.90 7.24 -7.14
CA ALA A 189 -19.18 8.62 -7.51
C ALA A 189 -19.54 9.45 -6.28
N SER A 190 -19.21 10.73 -6.31
CA SER A 190 -19.64 11.71 -5.31
C SER A 190 -20.16 12.97 -5.97
N TYR A 191 -21.09 13.63 -5.28
CA TYR A 191 -21.66 14.90 -5.68
C TYR A 191 -21.53 15.91 -4.54
N ALA A 192 -20.94 17.07 -4.83
CA ALA A 192 -20.84 18.17 -3.89
C ALA A 192 -22.06 19.11 -4.05
N PHE A 193 -22.93 19.15 -3.05
CA PHE A 193 -24.13 20.01 -3.08
C PHE A 193 -23.80 21.50 -2.84
N GLY A 194 -22.62 21.80 -2.32
CA GLY A 194 -22.15 23.12 -1.98
C GLY A 194 -21.04 23.08 -0.93
N PRO A 195 -20.68 24.21 -0.33
CA PRO A 195 -19.66 24.22 0.70
C PRO A 195 -20.04 23.30 1.87
N GLY A 196 -19.18 22.35 2.16
CA GLY A 196 -19.29 21.50 3.33
C GLY A 196 -20.22 20.29 3.23
N ILE A 197 -20.91 20.03 2.12
CA ILE A 197 -21.81 18.88 1.99
C ILE A 197 -21.52 18.09 0.72
N SER A 198 -21.27 16.79 0.84
CA SER A 198 -21.20 15.88 -0.30
C SER A 198 -21.93 14.57 -0.03
N LEU A 199 -22.49 13.98 -1.07
CA LEU A 199 -23.07 12.64 -1.08
C LEU A 199 -22.19 11.75 -1.94
N SER A 200 -21.92 10.53 -1.47
CA SER A 200 -21.12 9.52 -2.19
C SER A 200 -21.87 8.22 -2.29
N ALA A 201 -21.73 7.54 -3.41
CA ALA A 201 -22.22 6.18 -3.62
C ALA A 201 -21.12 5.35 -4.30
N GLY A 202 -21.06 4.07 -3.97
CA GLY A 202 -20.08 3.16 -4.56
C GLY A 202 -20.58 1.73 -4.55
N ILE A 203 -19.99 0.94 -5.43
CA ILE A 203 -20.09 -0.51 -5.46
C ILE A 203 -18.68 -1.08 -5.41
N GLU A 204 -18.50 -2.09 -4.60
CA GLU A 204 -17.25 -2.78 -4.37
C GLU A 204 -17.47 -4.29 -4.54
N ASN A 205 -16.54 -4.97 -5.16
CA ASN A 205 -16.46 -6.42 -5.16
C ASN A 205 -15.07 -6.84 -4.70
N VAL A 206 -15.03 -7.75 -3.74
CA VAL A 206 -13.81 -8.37 -3.22
C VAL A 206 -13.92 -9.87 -3.40
N LYS A 207 -13.01 -10.44 -4.14
CA LYS A 207 -12.82 -11.89 -4.30
C LYS A 207 -11.53 -12.30 -3.61
N ILE A 208 -11.61 -13.32 -2.75
CA ILE A 208 -10.47 -13.91 -2.06
C ILE A 208 -10.42 -15.38 -2.44
N GLU A 209 -9.28 -15.84 -2.90
CA GLU A 209 -8.99 -17.24 -3.24
C GLU A 209 -7.84 -17.75 -2.37
N ASP A 210 -8.09 -18.85 -1.65
CA ASP A 210 -7.09 -19.55 -0.84
C ASP A 210 -6.58 -20.77 -1.62
N ASN A 211 -5.30 -20.82 -1.83
CA ASN A 211 -4.67 -21.86 -2.63
C ASN A 211 -4.68 -23.27 -1.98
N LEU A 212 -4.92 -23.35 -0.69
CA LEU A 212 -5.09 -24.64 0.01
C LEU A 212 -6.44 -25.30 -0.28
N ASN A 213 -7.28 -24.71 -1.17
CA ASN A 213 -8.62 -25.16 -1.50
C ASN A 213 -9.51 -25.39 -0.26
N ALA A 214 -9.23 -24.69 0.81
CA ALA A 214 -10.10 -24.65 1.96
C ALA A 214 -11.26 -23.70 1.65
N VAL A 215 -12.34 -24.20 1.07
CA VAL A 215 -13.56 -23.43 0.71
C VAL A 215 -14.02 -22.50 1.83
N ALA A 216 -13.61 -22.78 3.07
CA ALA A 216 -13.91 -21.95 4.22
C ALA A 216 -13.19 -20.58 4.20
N ASN A 217 -12.13 -20.43 3.40
CA ASN A 217 -11.33 -19.20 3.30
C ASN A 217 -11.55 -18.45 1.97
N GLU A 218 -12.32 -19.02 1.07
CA GLU A 218 -12.72 -18.36 -0.16
C GLU A 218 -13.89 -17.42 0.10
N ASN A 219 -13.86 -16.25 -0.50
CA ASN A 219 -14.95 -15.29 -0.38
C ASN A 219 -15.11 -14.48 -1.68
N ASP A 220 -16.34 -14.28 -2.11
CA ASP A 220 -16.71 -13.36 -3.17
C ASP A 220 -17.88 -12.51 -2.68
N ALA A 221 -17.59 -11.26 -2.36
CA ALA A 221 -18.54 -10.36 -1.74
C ALA A 221 -18.69 -9.06 -2.55
N THR A 222 -19.93 -8.68 -2.80
CA THR A 222 -20.27 -7.39 -3.39
C THR A 222 -20.97 -6.52 -2.38
N SER A 223 -20.48 -5.29 -2.21
CA SER A 223 -20.99 -4.28 -1.29
C SER A 223 -21.48 -3.05 -2.03
N ILE A 224 -22.59 -2.47 -1.57
CA ILE A 224 -23.06 -1.16 -2.01
C ILE A 224 -22.90 -0.19 -0.85
N MET A 225 -22.27 0.93 -1.12
CA MET A 225 -21.93 1.96 -0.12
C MET A 225 -22.66 3.25 -0.43
N LEU A 226 -23.22 3.87 0.61
CA LEU A 226 -23.75 5.23 0.57
C LEU A 226 -23.14 6.03 1.72
N GLY A 227 -22.72 7.23 1.45
CA GLY A 227 -22.06 8.09 2.45
C GLY A 227 -22.35 9.56 2.25
N THR A 228 -22.36 10.29 3.34
CA THR A 228 -22.46 11.73 3.36
C THR A 228 -21.28 12.29 4.15
N ALA A 229 -20.60 13.30 3.61
CA ALA A 229 -19.57 14.04 4.33
C ALA A 229 -20.08 15.47 4.61
N LEU A 230 -19.92 15.88 5.87
CA LEU A 230 -20.27 17.23 6.34
C LEU A 230 -19.01 17.88 6.91
N PHE A 231 -18.68 19.08 6.43
CA PHE A 231 -17.53 19.86 6.88
C PHE A 231 -18.06 21.21 7.43
N PHE A 232 -17.75 21.53 8.69
CA PHE A 232 -18.18 22.75 9.37
C PHE A 232 -17.02 23.70 9.58
#